data_ab4ea7288bde66a49d756dcc9b272776
#
_entry.id   ab4ea7288bde66a49d756dcc9b272776
#
_cell.length_a   1.000
_cell.length_b   1.000
_cell.length_c   1.000
_cell.angle_alpha   90.00
_cell.angle_beta   90.00
_cell.angle_gamma   90.00
#
_symmetry.space_group_name_H-M   'P 1'
#
loop_
_entity.id
_entity.type
_entity.pdbx_description
1 polymer ?
#
loop_
_entity_poly.entity_id
_entity_poly.type
_entity_poly.pdbx_seq_one_letter_code
_entity_poly.pdbx_strand_id
1 'polypeptide(L)'
;ALDGAAYAPSGKNEHRNRWTVVYGRARVEELYQLVLEWAGPVEHYKHLVWLARKGIDPVTCGAPCLIIGHNHPEALNPQDDTVIATLLAEQLLVESGLGTCWSGYFRTAAQNSADIQRRLALPEGHRVYSVLMVGVPAERYPNIPHRPAAQVQWVE
;
A
#
# COMPACT_ATOMS: atom_id res chain seq x y z
N ALA A 1 10.58 10.73 -4.17
CA ALA A 1 9.76 10.36 -2.99
C ALA A 1 10.44 9.23 -2.18
N LEU A 2 10.77 8.09 -2.78
CA LEU A 2 11.33 6.96 -2.04
C LEU A 2 12.69 7.26 -1.40
N ASP A 3 13.56 8.04 -2.06
CA ASP A 3 14.83 8.50 -1.48
C ASP A 3 14.59 9.36 -0.23
N GLY A 4 13.57 10.23 -0.26
CA GLY A 4 13.16 11.00 0.91
C GLY A 4 12.57 10.11 2.02
N ALA A 5 11.81 9.08 1.66
CA ALA A 5 11.26 8.13 2.62
C ALA A 5 12.34 7.30 3.36
N ALA A 6 13.54 7.20 2.79
CA ALA A 6 14.68 6.55 3.47
C ALA A 6 15.12 7.28 4.75
N TYR A 7 14.73 8.55 4.92
CA TYR A 7 15.00 9.34 6.12
C TYR A 7 13.91 9.22 7.20
N ALA A 8 12.89 8.40 6.96
CA ALA A 8 11.85 8.15 7.97
C ALA A 8 12.46 7.52 9.24
N PRO A 9 12.00 7.89 10.43
CA PRO A 9 12.48 7.26 11.66
C PRO A 9 12.20 5.76 11.67
N SER A 10 13.09 4.99 12.26
CA SER A 10 12.95 3.54 12.41
C SER A 10 13.49 3.04 13.76
N GLY A 11 13.04 1.88 14.19
CA GLY A 11 13.53 1.26 15.42
C GLY A 11 15.05 1.12 15.41
N LYS A 12 15.73 1.66 16.44
CA LYS A 12 17.20 1.74 16.53
C LYS A 12 17.90 2.30 15.28
N ASN A 13 17.19 3.07 14.46
CA ASN A 13 17.72 3.63 13.21
C ASN A 13 18.20 2.55 12.21
N GLU A 14 17.52 1.39 12.19
CA GLU A 14 17.93 0.25 11.35
C GLU A 14 17.65 0.47 9.86
N HIS A 15 16.61 1.22 9.48
CA HIS A 15 16.21 1.52 8.10
C HIS A 15 16.14 0.27 7.19
N ARG A 16 15.57 -0.83 7.68
CA ARG A 16 15.54 -2.13 6.99
C ARG A 16 14.39 -2.29 6.00
N ASN A 17 13.43 -1.36 5.99
CA ASN A 17 12.33 -1.38 5.04
C ASN A 17 12.85 -1.27 3.59
N ARG A 18 12.16 -1.95 2.69
CA ARG A 18 12.46 -1.96 1.25
C ARG A 18 11.19 -1.73 0.44
N TRP A 19 11.40 -1.44 -0.83
CA TRP A 19 10.34 -1.09 -1.75
C TRP A 19 10.35 -1.97 -2.98
N THR A 20 9.16 -2.45 -3.39
CA THR A 20 8.91 -2.97 -4.73
C THR A 20 7.96 -2.02 -5.43
N VAL A 21 8.36 -1.49 -6.57
CA VAL A 21 7.52 -0.60 -7.40
C VAL A 21 7.01 -1.38 -8.60
N VAL A 22 5.69 -1.46 -8.73
CA VAL A 22 5.04 -2.02 -9.92
C VAL A 22 4.53 -0.85 -10.75
N TYR A 23 5.11 -0.66 -11.92
CA TYR A 23 4.77 0.43 -12.81
C TYR A 23 4.21 -0.06 -14.15
N GLY A 24 3.12 0.57 -14.57
CA GLY A 24 2.40 0.27 -15.80
C GLY A 24 1.09 -0.47 -15.55
N ARG A 25 0.00 0.03 -16.18
CA ARG A 25 -1.37 -0.50 -16.00
C ARG A 25 -1.47 -2.01 -16.23
N ALA A 26 -0.81 -2.53 -17.26
CA ALA A 26 -0.86 -3.97 -17.56
C ALA A 26 -0.29 -4.83 -16.41
N ARG A 27 0.80 -4.39 -15.79
CA ARG A 27 1.43 -5.10 -14.66
C ARG A 27 0.61 -5.01 -13.38
N VAL A 28 0.00 -3.84 -13.14
CA VAL A 28 -0.92 -3.67 -12.00
C VAL A 28 -2.16 -4.54 -12.20
N GLU A 29 -2.70 -4.60 -13.43
CA GLU A 29 -3.84 -5.46 -13.78
C GLU A 29 -3.55 -6.95 -13.57
N GLU A 30 -2.39 -7.44 -13.98
CA GLU A 30 -1.97 -8.84 -13.72
C GLU A 30 -2.02 -9.16 -12.21
N LEU A 31 -1.52 -8.26 -11.37
CA LEU A 31 -1.55 -8.44 -9.92
C LEU A 31 -2.95 -8.32 -9.34
N TYR A 32 -3.78 -7.44 -9.90
CA TYR A 32 -5.19 -7.32 -9.52
C TYR A 32 -5.94 -8.63 -9.78
N GLN A 33 -5.72 -9.29 -10.92
CA GLN A 33 -6.33 -10.57 -11.22
C GLN A 33 -5.91 -11.65 -10.19
N LEU A 34 -4.65 -11.70 -9.78
CA LEU A 34 -4.20 -12.59 -8.70
C LEU A 34 -4.88 -12.30 -7.36
N VAL A 35 -5.18 -11.03 -7.07
CA VAL A 35 -5.97 -10.68 -5.87
C VAL A 35 -7.38 -11.22 -5.97
N LEU A 36 -8.03 -11.13 -7.13
CA LEU A 36 -9.38 -11.68 -7.32
C LEU A 36 -9.41 -13.20 -7.24
N GLU A 37 -8.40 -13.89 -7.78
CA GLU A 37 -8.24 -15.34 -7.66
C GLU A 37 -8.09 -15.76 -6.19
N TRP A 38 -7.25 -15.06 -5.43
CA TRP A 38 -7.10 -15.28 -4.00
C TRP A 38 -8.39 -14.98 -3.23
N ALA A 39 -9.11 -13.92 -3.57
CA ALA A 39 -10.32 -13.47 -2.89
C ALA A 39 -11.52 -14.40 -3.13
N GLY A 40 -11.61 -15.03 -4.31
CA GLY A 40 -12.76 -15.82 -4.74
C GLY A 40 -13.19 -16.90 -3.76
N PRO A 41 -12.30 -17.77 -3.24
CA PRO A 41 -12.65 -18.78 -2.26
C PRO A 41 -12.83 -18.25 -0.82
N VAL A 42 -12.41 -17.01 -0.53
CA VAL A 42 -12.46 -16.44 0.82
C VAL A 42 -13.77 -15.71 1.03
N GLU A 43 -14.66 -16.23 1.87
CA GLU A 43 -16.03 -15.72 2.08
C GLU A 43 -16.06 -14.21 2.32
N HIS A 44 -15.18 -13.73 3.19
CA HIS A 44 -15.09 -12.31 3.57
C HIS A 44 -14.75 -11.39 2.38
N TYR A 45 -14.06 -11.90 1.35
CA TYR A 45 -13.59 -11.12 0.21
C TYR A 45 -14.33 -11.38 -1.10
N LYS A 46 -15.36 -12.23 -1.11
CA LYS A 46 -16.18 -12.51 -2.32
C LYS A 46 -16.79 -11.25 -2.94
N HIS A 47 -17.04 -10.22 -2.14
CA HIS A 47 -17.56 -8.94 -2.62
C HIS A 47 -16.60 -8.26 -3.62
N LEU A 48 -15.27 -8.49 -3.53
CA LEU A 48 -14.29 -7.94 -4.48
C LEU A 48 -14.52 -8.52 -5.87
N VAL A 49 -14.72 -9.84 -5.96
CA VAL A 49 -15.02 -10.53 -7.22
C VAL A 49 -16.37 -10.09 -7.79
N TRP A 50 -17.36 -9.86 -6.94
CA TRP A 50 -18.67 -9.36 -7.36
C TRP A 50 -18.57 -7.94 -7.93
N LEU A 51 -17.79 -7.03 -7.31
CA LEU A 51 -17.53 -5.68 -7.81
C LEU A 51 -16.77 -5.73 -9.14
N ALA A 52 -15.74 -6.57 -9.24
CA ALA A 52 -14.97 -6.75 -10.47
C ALA A 52 -15.83 -7.17 -11.66
N ARG A 53 -16.80 -8.10 -11.46
CA ARG A 53 -17.76 -8.50 -12.48
C ARG A 53 -18.66 -7.36 -12.96
N LYS A 54 -18.79 -6.29 -12.19
CA LYS A 54 -19.51 -5.06 -12.54
C LYS A 54 -18.61 -3.99 -13.16
N GLY A 55 -17.36 -4.31 -13.43
CA GLY A 55 -16.37 -3.36 -13.97
C GLY A 55 -15.83 -2.37 -12.93
N ILE A 56 -16.01 -2.65 -11.64
CA ILE A 56 -15.49 -1.81 -10.55
C ILE A 56 -14.25 -2.48 -9.97
N ASP A 57 -13.13 -1.78 -9.98
CA ASP A 57 -11.89 -2.21 -9.32
C ASP A 57 -11.78 -1.58 -7.91
N PRO A 58 -12.08 -2.34 -6.84
CA PRO A 58 -12.00 -1.84 -5.48
C PRO A 58 -10.61 -2.02 -4.85
N VAL A 59 -9.68 -2.64 -5.56
CA VAL A 59 -8.35 -3.03 -5.04
C VAL A 59 -7.27 -2.07 -5.46
N THR A 60 -7.22 -1.74 -6.76
CA THR A 60 -6.20 -0.85 -7.31
C THR A 60 -6.78 0.47 -7.84
N CYS A 61 -8.11 0.58 -7.94
CA CYS A 61 -8.82 1.75 -8.47
C CYS A 61 -8.29 2.21 -9.83
N GLY A 62 -7.80 1.28 -10.65
CA GLY A 62 -7.20 1.56 -11.95
C GLY A 62 -5.87 2.34 -11.87
N ALA A 63 -5.21 2.37 -10.74
CA ALA A 63 -3.93 3.05 -10.57
C ALA A 63 -2.86 2.46 -11.51
N PRO A 64 -2.04 3.30 -12.16
CA PRO A 64 -0.98 2.82 -13.04
C PRO A 64 0.29 2.39 -12.31
N CYS A 65 0.34 2.61 -10.99
CA CYS A 65 1.53 2.30 -10.19
C CYS A 65 1.13 1.87 -8.78
N LEU A 66 1.84 0.84 -8.27
CA LEU A 66 1.79 0.43 -6.87
C LEU A 66 3.18 0.57 -6.26
N ILE A 67 3.26 1.14 -5.06
CA ILE A 67 4.46 1.16 -4.23
C ILE A 67 4.19 0.25 -3.04
N ILE A 68 4.98 -0.80 -2.94
CA ILE A 68 4.80 -1.88 -1.98
C ILE A 68 5.95 -1.83 -0.98
N GLY A 69 5.64 -1.46 0.24
CA GLY A 69 6.59 -1.47 1.35
C GLY A 69 6.64 -2.84 2.01
N HIS A 70 7.86 -3.37 2.18
CA HIS A 70 8.07 -4.67 2.78
C HIS A 70 9.33 -4.69 3.64
N ASN A 71 9.38 -5.61 4.58
CA ASN A 71 10.50 -5.76 5.52
C ASN A 71 10.63 -7.22 5.92
N HIS A 72 11.78 -7.57 6.50
CA HIS A 72 11.95 -8.88 7.12
C HIS A 72 11.24 -8.89 8.49
N PRO A 73 10.46 -9.94 8.84
CA PRO A 73 9.73 -10.01 10.11
C PRO A 73 10.61 -9.95 11.37
N GLU A 74 11.89 -10.32 11.24
CA GLU A 74 12.87 -10.27 12.32
C GLU A 74 13.48 -8.87 12.56
N ALA A 75 13.14 -7.86 11.76
CA ALA A 75 13.48 -6.48 12.07
C ALA A 75 12.82 -6.05 13.40
N LEU A 76 13.36 -5.07 14.07
CA LEU A 76 12.87 -4.67 15.41
C LEU A 76 11.39 -4.26 15.39
N ASN A 77 10.99 -3.41 14.44
CA ASN A 77 9.62 -2.93 14.28
C ASN A 77 9.23 -2.95 12.79
N PRO A 78 9.14 -4.12 12.14
CA PRO A 78 9.06 -4.21 10.69
C PRO A 78 7.79 -3.55 10.11
N GLN A 79 6.67 -3.65 10.82
CA GLN A 79 5.42 -3.04 10.40
C GLN A 79 5.45 -1.53 10.59
N ASP A 80 5.79 -1.06 11.78
CA ASP A 80 5.73 0.37 12.12
C ASP A 80 6.74 1.15 11.27
N ASP A 81 7.98 0.67 11.18
CA ASP A 81 9.03 1.30 10.37
C ASP A 81 8.61 1.40 8.90
N THR A 82 8.01 0.33 8.34
CA THR A 82 7.57 0.33 6.95
C THR A 82 6.37 1.27 6.74
N VAL A 83 5.41 1.32 7.66
CA VAL A 83 4.24 2.20 7.58
C VAL A 83 4.65 3.67 7.70
N ILE A 84 5.53 4.01 8.65
CA ILE A 84 6.03 5.37 8.84
C ILE A 84 6.77 5.85 7.57
N ALA A 85 7.65 5.02 7.02
CA ALA A 85 8.36 5.35 5.78
C ALA A 85 7.41 5.48 4.59
N THR A 86 6.36 4.65 4.51
CA THR A 86 5.33 4.74 3.49
C THR A 86 4.51 6.01 3.59
N LEU A 87 4.17 6.45 4.81
CA LEU A 87 3.47 7.71 5.03
C LEU A 87 4.33 8.90 4.57
N LEU A 88 5.62 8.89 4.84
CA LEU A 88 6.52 9.93 4.35
C LEU A 88 6.62 9.90 2.82
N ALA A 89 6.72 8.72 2.20
CA ALA A 89 6.67 8.59 0.73
C ALA A 89 5.38 9.15 0.15
N GLU A 90 4.23 8.85 0.77
CA GLU A 90 2.92 9.39 0.38
C GLU A 90 2.90 10.92 0.37
N GLN A 91 3.36 11.55 1.46
CA GLN A 91 3.41 13.00 1.57
C GLN A 91 4.27 13.62 0.46
N LEU A 92 5.45 13.07 0.18
CA LEU A 92 6.34 13.54 -0.88
C LEU A 92 5.76 13.34 -2.30
N LEU A 93 4.99 12.26 -2.51
CA LEU A 93 4.28 12.02 -3.76
C LEU A 93 3.16 13.05 -3.97
N VAL A 94 2.38 13.33 -2.92
CA VAL A 94 1.30 14.32 -2.95
C VAL A 94 1.85 15.73 -3.17
N GLU A 95 2.95 16.09 -2.52
CA GLU A 95 3.65 17.35 -2.76
C GLU A 95 4.12 17.48 -4.22
N SER A 96 4.50 16.37 -4.83
CA SER A 96 4.88 16.32 -6.25
C SER A 96 3.69 16.33 -7.22
N GLY A 97 2.45 16.51 -6.73
CA GLY A 97 1.23 16.59 -7.52
C GLY A 97 0.61 15.24 -7.91
N LEU A 98 1.07 14.14 -7.30
CA LEU A 98 0.49 12.81 -7.51
C LEU A 98 -0.64 12.53 -6.51
N GLY A 99 -1.61 11.72 -6.94
CA GLY A 99 -2.63 11.17 -6.07
C GLY A 99 -2.20 9.82 -5.51
N THR A 100 -2.55 9.57 -4.25
CA THR A 100 -2.22 8.33 -3.54
C THR A 100 -3.43 7.78 -2.79
N CYS A 101 -3.47 6.48 -2.62
CA CYS A 101 -4.42 5.82 -1.73
C CYS A 101 -3.82 4.50 -1.21
N TRP A 102 -4.11 4.17 0.04
CA TRP A 102 -3.67 2.92 0.66
C TRP A 102 -4.55 1.74 0.21
N SER A 103 -3.93 0.69 -0.34
CA SER A 103 -4.64 -0.52 -0.75
C SER A 103 -4.55 -1.60 0.33
N GLY A 104 -5.53 -1.60 1.24
CA GLY A 104 -5.65 -2.60 2.29
C GLY A 104 -5.94 -3.99 1.75
N TYR A 105 -6.79 -4.11 0.74
CA TYR A 105 -7.13 -5.38 0.11
C TYR A 105 -5.93 -6.02 -0.58
N PHE A 106 -5.18 -5.24 -1.35
CA PHE A 106 -3.96 -5.74 -1.98
C PHE A 106 -2.93 -6.19 -0.95
N ARG A 107 -2.70 -5.37 0.11
CA ARG A 107 -1.79 -5.74 1.20
C ARG A 107 -2.17 -7.08 1.82
N THR A 108 -3.46 -7.28 2.15
CA THR A 108 -3.93 -8.52 2.76
C THR A 108 -3.75 -9.71 1.82
N ALA A 109 -4.07 -9.56 0.54
CA ALA A 109 -3.84 -10.60 -0.45
C ALA A 109 -2.35 -10.94 -0.59
N ALA A 110 -1.47 -9.94 -0.68
CA ALA A 110 -0.03 -10.14 -0.78
C ALA A 110 0.59 -10.83 0.44
N GLN A 111 -0.03 -10.66 1.62
CA GLN A 111 0.40 -11.38 2.84
C GLN A 111 -0.03 -12.85 2.87
N ASN A 112 -1.06 -13.23 2.09
CA ASN A 112 -1.70 -14.55 2.19
C ASN A 112 -1.69 -15.35 0.86
N SER A 113 -1.14 -14.80 -0.22
CA SER A 113 -1.03 -15.47 -1.52
C SER A 113 0.43 -15.64 -1.94
N ALA A 114 0.84 -16.90 -2.06
CA ALA A 114 2.18 -17.24 -2.55
C ALA A 114 2.39 -16.80 -4.02
N ASP A 115 1.33 -16.79 -4.83
CA ASP A 115 1.40 -16.38 -6.22
C ASP A 115 1.69 -14.88 -6.36
N ILE A 116 1.03 -14.05 -5.55
CA ILE A 116 1.30 -12.61 -5.49
C ILE A 116 2.73 -12.38 -5.01
N GLN A 117 3.18 -13.07 -3.94
CA GLN A 117 4.54 -12.92 -3.40
C GLN A 117 5.60 -13.28 -4.45
N ARG A 118 5.40 -14.38 -5.18
CA ARG A 118 6.29 -14.78 -6.29
C ARG A 118 6.30 -13.75 -7.41
N ARG A 119 5.12 -13.24 -7.78
CA ARG A 119 4.98 -12.24 -8.86
C ARG A 119 5.62 -10.90 -8.50
N LEU A 120 5.61 -10.53 -7.21
CA LEU A 120 6.30 -9.34 -6.68
C LEU A 120 7.82 -9.52 -6.57
N ALA A 121 8.33 -10.75 -6.68
CA ALA A 121 9.74 -11.09 -6.51
C ALA A 121 10.31 -10.52 -5.20
N LEU A 122 9.57 -10.65 -4.11
CA LEU A 122 10.03 -10.18 -2.81
C LEU A 122 11.31 -10.92 -2.41
N PRO A 123 12.27 -10.26 -1.74
CA PRO A 123 13.40 -10.94 -1.13
C PRO A 123 12.94 -12.04 -0.20
N GLU A 124 13.74 -13.10 -0.07
CA GLU A 124 13.44 -14.24 0.80
C GLU A 124 13.12 -13.76 2.24
N GLY A 125 12.09 -14.34 2.83
CA GLY A 125 11.63 -14.00 4.17
C GLY A 125 10.89 -12.66 4.31
N HIS A 126 10.91 -11.79 3.30
CA HIS A 126 10.23 -10.50 3.41
C HIS A 126 8.71 -10.63 3.40
N ARG A 127 8.07 -9.73 4.14
CA ARG A 127 6.62 -9.61 4.24
C ARG A 127 6.16 -8.20 3.84
N VAL A 128 5.02 -8.12 3.14
CA VAL A 128 4.39 -6.83 2.79
C VAL A 128 3.72 -6.23 4.01
N TYR A 129 3.97 -4.94 4.28
CA TYR A 129 3.35 -4.19 5.37
C TYR A 129 2.53 -3.00 4.89
N SER A 130 2.82 -2.47 3.71
CA SER A 130 2.09 -1.34 3.13
C SER A 130 1.98 -1.47 1.62
N VAL A 131 0.92 -0.89 1.06
CA VAL A 131 0.74 -0.74 -0.38
C VAL A 131 0.09 0.60 -0.67
N LEU A 132 0.73 1.43 -1.48
CA LEU A 132 0.16 2.66 -2.04
C LEU A 132 -0.20 2.44 -3.50
N MET A 133 -1.41 2.81 -3.85
CA MET A 133 -1.82 3.10 -5.22
C MET A 133 -1.35 4.52 -5.55
N VAL A 134 -0.72 4.70 -6.70
CA VAL A 134 -0.19 6.01 -7.11
C VAL A 134 -0.60 6.30 -8.55
N GLY A 135 -1.04 7.53 -8.79
CA GLY A 135 -1.43 7.99 -10.14
C GLY A 135 -1.57 9.50 -10.21
N VAL A 136 -1.90 9.99 -11.38
CA VAL A 136 -2.29 11.40 -11.55
C VAL A 136 -3.74 11.54 -11.07
N PRO A 137 -4.04 12.44 -10.11
CA PRO A 137 -5.39 12.61 -9.62
C PRO A 137 -6.31 13.13 -10.74
N ALA A 138 -7.46 12.47 -10.90
CA ALA A 138 -8.49 12.90 -11.87
C ALA A 138 -9.25 14.13 -11.39
N GLU A 139 -9.31 14.34 -10.08
CA GLU A 139 -10.08 15.39 -9.45
C GLU A 139 -9.23 16.21 -8.47
N ARG A 140 -9.59 17.47 -8.28
CA ARG A 140 -9.03 18.33 -7.23
C ARG A 140 -10.09 18.56 -6.17
N TYR A 141 -9.74 18.30 -4.93
CA TYR A 141 -10.60 18.62 -3.80
C TYR A 141 -10.44 20.10 -3.44
N PRO A 142 -11.47 20.93 -3.60
CA PRO A 142 -11.37 22.38 -3.33
C PRO A 142 -11.29 22.69 -1.83
N ASN A 143 -11.77 21.78 -1.00
CA ASN A 143 -11.83 21.97 0.45
C ASN A 143 -11.28 20.75 1.19
N ILE A 144 -10.59 21.01 2.30
CA ILE A 144 -10.23 19.98 3.26
C ILE A 144 -11.47 19.70 4.13
N PRO A 145 -11.98 18.46 4.19
CA PRO A 145 -13.11 18.13 5.05
C PRO A 145 -12.80 18.43 6.51
N HIS A 146 -13.75 19.07 7.21
CA HIS A 146 -13.62 19.30 8.64
C HIS A 146 -13.46 17.98 9.41
N ARG A 147 -12.57 17.98 10.38
CA ARG A 147 -12.37 16.85 11.32
C ARG A 147 -12.61 17.34 12.74
N PRO A 148 -13.14 16.49 13.63
CA PRO A 148 -13.20 16.83 15.06
C PRO A 148 -11.83 17.17 15.61
N ALA A 149 -11.78 18.01 16.62
CA ALA A 149 -10.54 18.27 17.33
C ALA A 149 -9.95 16.99 17.93
N ALA A 150 -8.64 16.93 18.05
CA ALA A 150 -7.97 15.81 18.69
C ALA A 150 -8.47 15.69 20.14
N GLN A 151 -8.76 14.45 20.56
CA GLN A 151 -9.06 14.15 21.95
C GLN A 151 -7.72 13.93 22.66
N VAL A 152 -7.39 14.82 23.60
CA VAL A 152 -6.12 14.81 24.33
C VAL A 152 -6.39 14.73 25.82
N GLN A 153 -5.78 13.77 26.49
CA GLN A 153 -5.75 13.68 27.94
C GLN A 153 -4.36 14.13 28.43
N TRP A 154 -4.33 15.13 29.30
CA TRP A 154 -3.11 15.56 29.96
C TRP A 154 -3.01 14.82 31.30
N VAL A 155 -1.84 14.26 31.60
CA VAL A 155 -1.51 13.63 32.87
C VAL A 155 -0.37 14.48 33.47
N GLU A 156 -0.65 15.12 34.60
CA GLU A 156 0.28 15.96 35.37
C GLU A 156 0.91 15.17 36.52
#